data_2f012414db6e005580d05626189026b3
#
_entry.id   2f012414db6e005580d05626189026b3
#
_cell.length_a   1.000
_cell.length_b   1.000
_cell.length_c   1.000
_cell.angle_alpha   90.00
_cell.angle_beta   90.00
_cell.angle_gamma   90.00
#
_symmetry.space_group_name_H-M   'P 1'
#
loop_
_entity.id
_entity.type
_entity.pdbx_description
1 polymer ?
#
loop_
_entity_poly.entity_id
_entity_poly.type
_entity_poly.pdbx_seq_one_letter_code
_entity_poly.pdbx_strand_id
1 'polypeptide(L)'
;MKSTTKLLGKSRPDDASHVELDRTDKAILRALQKDASISNVALAAKVNLSAPACLRRVERLKSLGLIRGIVALLNAPALDAGMVVIIGVVLDRSTPESFAAFEKAAQNVSGCMECHVVTGEFDYFMMLRTRDSESFNRLHAEQLLYLPGVRQIRTFMVLKQVFSTTQIAI
;
A
#
# COMPACT_ATOMS: atom_id res chain seq x y z
N MET A 1 -11.45 4.23 -22.72
CA MET A 1 -9.97 4.17 -22.64
C MET A 1 -9.65 3.26 -21.46
N LYS A 2 -9.12 2.08 -21.77
CA LYS A 2 -8.78 1.04 -20.80
C LYS A 2 -7.29 1.17 -20.49
N SER A 3 -6.92 1.52 -19.29
CA SER A 3 -5.58 1.22 -18.78
C SER A 3 -5.66 1.15 -17.27
N THR A 4 -5.98 0.01 -16.78
CA THR A 4 -6.06 -0.26 -15.35
C THR A 4 -4.76 -0.89 -14.92
N THR A 5 -4.11 -0.20 -14.07
CA THR A 5 -2.98 -0.53 -13.22
C THR A 5 -3.09 -1.95 -12.65
N LYS A 6 -2.43 -2.88 -13.31
CA LYS A 6 -2.25 -4.28 -12.86
C LYS A 6 -0.96 -4.37 -12.06
N LEU A 7 -0.86 -3.64 -10.93
CA LEU A 7 0.36 -3.57 -10.12
C LEU A 7 0.31 -4.34 -8.79
N LEU A 8 -0.80 -5.00 -8.49
CA LEU A 8 -0.95 -5.74 -7.23
C LEU A 8 -1.67 -7.08 -7.49
N GLY A 9 -0.99 -7.99 -8.14
CA GLY A 9 -1.54 -9.31 -8.43
C GLY A 9 -0.54 -10.41 -8.27
N LYS A 10 -0.69 -11.20 -7.22
CA LYS A 10 -0.18 -12.56 -7.01
C LYS A 10 1.31 -12.73 -6.73
N SER A 11 1.62 -12.78 -5.45
CA SER A 11 2.26 -13.98 -4.86
C SER A 11 2.16 -13.86 -3.34
N ARG A 12 1.62 -14.88 -2.70
CA ARG A 12 1.81 -15.09 -1.26
C ARG A 12 3.32 -15.16 -1.01
N PRO A 13 3.83 -14.45 0.00
CA PRO A 13 5.26 -14.47 0.31
C PRO A 13 5.62 -15.63 1.23
N ASP A 14 5.11 -16.85 0.96
CA ASP A 14 5.46 -18.02 1.78
C ASP A 14 6.73 -18.72 1.29
N ASP A 15 7.39 -18.18 0.27
CA ASP A 15 8.69 -18.67 -0.23
C ASP A 15 9.73 -17.54 -0.33
N ALA A 16 9.69 -16.62 0.63
CA ALA A 16 10.81 -15.72 0.85
C ALA A 16 11.94 -16.52 1.51
N SER A 17 12.62 -17.38 0.72
CA SER A 17 13.99 -17.76 1.00
C SER A 17 14.68 -16.48 1.50
N HIS A 18 15.25 -16.51 2.71
CA HIS A 18 15.97 -15.40 3.31
C HIS A 18 17.00 -14.89 2.31
N VAL A 19 16.65 -13.86 1.54
CA VAL A 19 17.61 -13.22 0.64
C VAL A 19 18.64 -12.54 1.51
N GLU A 20 19.83 -13.08 1.54
CA GLU A 20 20.92 -12.49 2.28
C GLU A 20 21.31 -11.16 1.63
N LEU A 21 21.01 -10.06 2.35
CA LEU A 21 21.36 -8.70 1.96
C LEU A 21 22.67 -8.30 2.61
N ASP A 22 23.65 -7.99 1.80
CA ASP A 22 24.88 -7.44 2.31
C ASP A 22 24.70 -5.97 2.78
N ARG A 23 25.73 -5.43 3.43
CA ARG A 23 25.72 -4.06 3.94
C ARG A 23 25.46 -3.02 2.85
N THR A 24 25.98 -3.27 1.64
CA THR A 24 25.84 -2.37 0.49
C THR A 24 24.42 -2.43 -0.08
N ASP A 25 23.80 -3.60 -0.19
CA ASP A 25 22.42 -3.76 -0.63
C ASP A 25 21.45 -2.99 0.32
N LYS A 26 21.66 -3.12 1.63
CA LYS A 26 20.90 -2.33 2.62
C LYS A 26 21.14 -0.83 2.48
N ALA A 27 22.37 -0.40 2.18
CA ALA A 27 22.66 1.02 1.95
C ALA A 27 21.95 1.56 0.70
N ILE A 28 21.91 0.79 -0.39
CA ILE A 28 21.17 1.10 -1.61
C ILE A 28 19.68 1.25 -1.29
N LEU A 29 19.09 0.26 -0.63
CA LEU A 29 17.66 0.28 -0.29
C LEU A 29 17.31 1.48 0.61
N ARG A 30 18.11 1.77 1.64
CA ARG A 30 17.92 2.96 2.49
C ARG A 30 18.00 4.26 1.71
N ALA A 31 18.93 4.37 0.76
CA ALA A 31 19.06 5.56 -0.08
C ALA A 31 17.83 5.75 -0.98
N LEU A 32 17.37 4.68 -1.63
CA LEU A 32 16.20 4.70 -2.52
C LEU A 32 14.89 4.94 -1.77
N GLN A 33 14.72 4.43 -0.55
CA GLN A 33 13.54 4.73 0.27
C GLN A 33 13.47 6.22 0.65
N LYS A 34 14.62 6.87 0.80
CA LYS A 34 14.70 8.30 1.14
C LYS A 34 14.46 9.18 -0.08
N ASP A 35 15.06 8.82 -1.21
CA ASP A 35 14.94 9.56 -2.47
C ASP A 35 15.17 8.60 -3.65
N ALA A 36 14.08 8.21 -4.30
CA ALA A 36 14.14 7.33 -5.46
C ALA A 36 14.40 8.09 -6.79
N SER A 37 14.44 9.43 -6.77
CA SER A 37 14.81 10.26 -7.92
C SER A 37 16.31 10.38 -8.11
N ILE A 38 17.12 9.91 -7.14
CA ILE A 38 18.57 9.92 -7.20
C ILE A 38 19.10 9.23 -8.45
N SER A 39 20.03 9.89 -9.17
CA SER A 39 20.66 9.25 -10.34
C SER A 39 21.52 8.07 -9.94
N ASN A 40 21.69 7.09 -10.85
CA ASN A 40 22.53 5.93 -10.58
C ASN A 40 23.99 6.32 -10.26
N VAL A 41 24.51 7.38 -10.86
CA VAL A 41 25.86 7.90 -10.58
C VAL A 41 25.97 8.44 -9.15
N ALA A 42 24.97 9.24 -8.73
CA ALA A 42 24.94 9.78 -7.37
C ALA A 42 24.69 8.69 -6.32
N LEU A 43 23.84 7.69 -6.61
CA LEU A 43 23.62 6.54 -5.75
C LEU A 43 24.91 5.72 -5.59
N ALA A 44 25.61 5.44 -6.69
CA ALA A 44 26.87 4.71 -6.69
C ALA A 44 27.93 5.40 -5.82
N ALA A 45 28.10 6.71 -5.98
CA ALA A 45 28.99 7.52 -5.13
C ALA A 45 28.61 7.41 -3.66
N LYS A 46 27.31 7.48 -3.32
CA LYS A 46 26.80 7.42 -1.95
C LYS A 46 27.05 6.06 -1.27
N VAL A 47 27.12 4.99 -2.04
CA VAL A 47 27.36 3.61 -1.53
C VAL A 47 28.75 3.09 -1.83
N ASN A 48 29.68 3.95 -2.28
CA ASN A 48 31.07 3.64 -2.62
C ASN A 48 31.20 2.51 -3.65
N LEU A 49 30.44 2.61 -4.75
CA LEU A 49 30.50 1.69 -5.89
C LEU A 49 30.79 2.44 -7.19
N SER A 50 31.23 1.70 -8.22
CA SER A 50 31.16 2.20 -9.60
C SER A 50 29.71 2.22 -10.09
N ALA A 51 29.36 3.13 -11.00
CA ALA A 51 27.99 3.24 -11.53
C ALA A 51 27.48 1.92 -12.16
N PRO A 52 28.27 1.16 -12.96
CA PRO A 52 27.84 -0.15 -13.43
C PRO A 52 27.59 -1.18 -12.34
N ALA A 53 28.44 -1.19 -11.29
CA ALA A 53 28.25 -2.11 -10.17
C ALA A 53 26.99 -1.79 -9.35
N CYS A 54 26.72 -0.51 -9.11
CA CYS A 54 25.51 -0.04 -8.45
C CYS A 54 24.27 -0.43 -9.27
N LEU A 55 24.25 -0.17 -10.57
CA LEU A 55 23.14 -0.52 -11.46
C LEU A 55 22.81 -2.02 -11.39
N ARG A 56 23.82 -2.88 -11.51
CA ARG A 56 23.62 -4.36 -11.42
C ARG A 56 22.99 -4.77 -10.09
N ARG A 57 23.38 -4.12 -8.97
CA ARG A 57 22.80 -4.40 -7.65
C ARG A 57 21.34 -3.95 -7.57
N VAL A 58 21.03 -2.75 -8.05
CA VAL A 58 19.65 -2.25 -8.11
C VAL A 58 18.76 -3.18 -8.94
N GLU A 59 19.21 -3.62 -10.11
CA GLU A 59 18.46 -4.56 -10.96
C GLU A 59 18.28 -5.92 -10.29
N ARG A 60 19.31 -6.42 -9.59
CA ARG A 60 19.19 -7.64 -8.77
C ARG A 60 18.16 -7.47 -7.66
N LEU A 61 18.15 -6.34 -6.92
CA LEU A 61 17.17 -6.07 -5.87
C LEU A 61 15.73 -5.98 -6.40
N LYS A 62 15.56 -5.44 -7.61
CA LYS A 62 14.27 -5.47 -8.32
C LYS A 62 13.86 -6.88 -8.72
N SER A 63 14.76 -7.66 -9.34
CA SER A 63 14.47 -9.04 -9.77
C SER A 63 14.13 -9.97 -8.60
N LEU A 64 14.68 -9.70 -7.43
CA LEU A 64 14.35 -10.40 -6.17
C LEU A 64 13.04 -9.91 -5.53
N GLY A 65 12.34 -8.94 -6.13
CA GLY A 65 11.10 -8.37 -5.60
C GLY A 65 11.27 -7.50 -4.36
N LEU A 66 12.51 -7.19 -3.93
CA LEU A 66 12.79 -6.34 -2.78
C LEU A 66 12.46 -4.87 -3.08
N ILE A 67 12.63 -4.45 -4.33
CA ILE A 67 12.13 -3.18 -4.86
C ILE A 67 10.90 -3.52 -5.71
N ARG A 68 9.71 -3.31 -5.16
CA ARG A 68 8.44 -3.62 -5.84
C ARG A 68 8.07 -2.60 -6.91
N GLY A 69 8.55 -1.37 -6.77
CA GLY A 69 8.27 -0.28 -7.70
C GLY A 69 8.80 1.04 -7.18
N ILE A 70 8.78 2.04 -8.04
CA ILE A 70 9.09 3.44 -7.72
C ILE A 70 7.86 4.25 -8.14
N VAL A 71 7.29 4.99 -7.21
CA VAL A 71 6.07 5.80 -7.42
C VAL A 71 6.27 7.21 -6.89
N ALA A 72 5.57 8.17 -7.48
CA ALA A 72 5.51 9.51 -6.94
C ALA A 72 4.59 9.55 -5.70
N LEU A 73 5.02 10.21 -4.65
CA LEU A 73 4.18 10.55 -3.51
C LEU A 73 3.44 11.84 -3.81
N LEU A 74 2.12 11.78 -3.85
CA LEU A 74 1.28 12.90 -4.20
C LEU A 74 0.80 13.66 -2.94
N ASN A 75 0.59 14.97 -3.08
CA ASN A 75 -0.05 15.79 -2.05
C ASN A 75 -1.56 15.56 -2.08
N ALA A 76 -2.03 14.59 -1.30
CA ALA A 76 -3.42 14.17 -1.28
C ALA A 76 -4.42 15.32 -0.96
N PRO A 77 -4.18 16.21 0.02
CA PRO A 77 -5.01 17.39 0.23
C PRO A 77 -5.15 18.30 -1.00
N ALA A 78 -4.07 18.50 -1.75
CA ALA A 78 -4.10 19.33 -2.96
C ALA A 78 -4.83 18.68 -4.15
N LEU A 79 -5.15 17.39 -4.02
CA LEU A 79 -5.84 16.57 -5.03
C LEU A 79 -7.23 16.11 -4.54
N ASP A 80 -7.86 16.88 -3.66
CA ASP A 80 -9.19 16.57 -3.12
C ASP A 80 -9.30 15.18 -2.46
N ALA A 81 -8.21 14.68 -1.85
CA ALA A 81 -8.14 13.40 -1.15
C ALA A 81 -7.55 13.54 0.26
N GLY A 82 -7.75 14.71 0.88
CA GLY A 82 -7.10 15.05 2.15
C GLY A 82 -7.68 14.36 3.37
N MET A 83 -8.97 14.01 3.34
CA MET A 83 -9.63 13.37 4.47
C MET A 83 -9.32 11.88 4.50
N VAL A 84 -8.84 11.41 5.64
CA VAL A 84 -8.59 9.98 5.90
C VAL A 84 -9.70 9.41 6.75
N VAL A 85 -10.21 8.26 6.35
CA VAL A 85 -11.23 7.51 7.10
C VAL A 85 -10.75 6.07 7.26
N ILE A 86 -10.86 5.55 8.49
CA ILE A 86 -10.59 4.14 8.78
C ILE A 86 -11.93 3.44 8.99
N ILE A 87 -12.11 2.32 8.33
CA ILE A 87 -13.34 1.51 8.39
C ILE A 87 -13.00 0.17 9.02
N GLY A 88 -13.64 -0.14 10.14
CA GLY A 88 -13.69 -1.50 10.69
C GLY A 88 -14.88 -2.24 10.13
N VAL A 89 -14.65 -3.42 9.57
CA VAL A 89 -15.68 -4.27 8.96
C VAL A 89 -15.79 -5.59 9.70
N VAL A 90 -17.03 -6.01 9.97
CA VAL A 90 -17.35 -7.34 10.47
C VAL A 90 -18.23 -8.02 9.43
N LEU A 91 -17.89 -9.24 9.04
CA LEU A 91 -18.65 -10.06 8.11
C LEU A 91 -19.69 -10.92 8.83
N ASP A 92 -20.74 -11.29 8.12
CA ASP A 92 -21.78 -12.20 8.64
C ASP A 92 -21.25 -13.61 8.88
N ARG A 93 -20.31 -14.05 8.03
CA ARG A 93 -19.74 -15.38 8.05
C ARG A 93 -18.24 -15.32 7.81
N SER A 94 -17.48 -16.00 8.65
CA SER A 94 -16.03 -16.15 8.52
C SER A 94 -15.69 -17.41 7.71
N THR A 95 -16.10 -17.43 6.42
CA THR A 95 -15.76 -18.51 5.51
C THR A 95 -14.80 -18.02 4.41
N PRO A 96 -13.98 -18.91 3.83
CA PRO A 96 -13.07 -18.52 2.73
C PRO A 96 -13.78 -17.82 1.57
N GLU A 97 -14.99 -18.28 1.25
CA GLU A 97 -15.80 -17.73 0.15
C GLU A 97 -16.28 -16.31 0.48
N SER A 98 -16.71 -16.07 1.74
CA SER A 98 -17.13 -14.74 2.21
C SER A 98 -15.94 -13.75 2.16
N PHE A 99 -14.78 -14.18 2.64
CA PHE A 99 -13.57 -13.37 2.58
C PHE A 99 -13.17 -13.04 1.14
N ALA A 100 -13.14 -14.04 0.25
CA ALA A 100 -12.79 -13.83 -1.16
C ALA A 100 -13.77 -12.89 -1.88
N ALA A 101 -15.08 -13.00 -1.60
CA ALA A 101 -16.08 -12.13 -2.18
C ALA A 101 -15.92 -10.67 -1.70
N PHE A 102 -15.72 -10.48 -0.40
CA PHE A 102 -15.47 -9.17 0.19
C PHE A 102 -14.18 -8.54 -0.35
N GLU A 103 -13.07 -9.27 -0.31
CA GLU A 103 -11.75 -8.79 -0.76
C GLU A 103 -11.76 -8.35 -2.22
N LYS A 104 -12.45 -9.10 -3.08
CA LYS A 104 -12.64 -8.74 -4.50
C LYS A 104 -13.45 -7.45 -4.66
N ALA A 105 -14.48 -7.26 -3.86
CA ALA A 105 -15.32 -6.05 -3.90
C ALA A 105 -14.58 -4.85 -3.31
N ALA A 106 -13.87 -5.01 -2.19
CA ALA A 106 -13.11 -3.97 -1.50
C ALA A 106 -12.05 -3.32 -2.40
N GLN A 107 -11.44 -4.09 -3.33
CA GLN A 107 -10.48 -3.56 -4.30
C GLN A 107 -11.05 -2.52 -5.27
N ASN A 108 -12.38 -2.47 -5.41
CA ASN A 108 -13.08 -1.55 -6.31
C ASN A 108 -13.71 -0.37 -5.57
N VAL A 109 -13.58 -0.29 -4.25
CA VAL A 109 -14.09 0.84 -3.45
C VAL A 109 -13.26 2.07 -3.77
N SER A 110 -13.94 3.14 -4.17
CA SER A 110 -13.29 4.40 -4.54
C SER A 110 -12.51 4.99 -3.36
N GLY A 111 -11.28 5.41 -3.62
CA GLY A 111 -10.42 6.00 -2.59
C GLY A 111 -9.91 5.02 -1.54
N CYS A 112 -10.15 3.72 -1.68
CA CYS A 112 -9.55 2.70 -0.81
C CYS A 112 -8.05 2.60 -1.10
N MET A 113 -7.25 2.89 -0.08
CA MET A 113 -5.78 2.87 -0.17
C MET A 113 -5.22 1.55 0.33
N GLU A 114 -5.82 1.01 1.40
CA GLU A 114 -5.37 -0.21 2.06
C GLU A 114 -6.56 -0.99 2.59
N CYS A 115 -6.46 -2.31 2.57
CA CYS A 115 -7.41 -3.23 3.17
C CYS A 115 -6.63 -4.39 3.81
N HIS A 116 -6.83 -4.61 5.10
CA HIS A 116 -6.10 -5.59 5.89
C HIS A 116 -7.07 -6.52 6.59
N VAL A 117 -6.82 -7.83 6.51
CA VAL A 117 -7.41 -8.81 7.44
C VAL A 117 -6.77 -8.59 8.80
N VAL A 118 -7.57 -8.57 9.85
CA VAL A 118 -7.08 -8.35 11.21
C VAL A 118 -7.63 -9.42 12.16
N THR A 119 -7.01 -9.53 13.31
CA THR A 119 -7.52 -10.35 14.42
C THR A 119 -8.26 -9.45 15.41
N GLY A 120 -9.24 -10.00 16.14
CA GLY A 120 -9.97 -9.28 17.17
C GLY A 120 -11.43 -9.02 16.84
N GLU A 121 -11.94 -7.83 17.17
CA GLU A 121 -13.35 -7.48 17.02
C GLU A 121 -13.80 -7.29 15.57
N PHE A 122 -12.89 -6.94 14.68
CA PHE A 122 -13.15 -6.73 13.26
C PHE A 122 -12.48 -7.82 12.43
N ASP A 123 -13.06 -8.15 11.28
CA ASP A 123 -12.45 -9.03 10.28
C ASP A 123 -11.49 -8.25 9.38
N TYR A 124 -11.83 -6.98 9.07
CA TYR A 124 -11.01 -6.11 8.21
C TYR A 124 -10.91 -4.69 8.74
N PHE A 125 -9.76 -4.07 8.48
CA PHE A 125 -9.62 -2.62 8.43
C PHE A 125 -9.34 -2.15 7.01
N MET A 126 -10.09 -1.12 6.59
CA MET A 126 -9.86 -0.42 5.32
C MET A 126 -9.44 1.02 5.62
N MET A 127 -8.46 1.54 4.89
CA MET A 127 -8.11 2.96 4.92
C MET A 127 -8.56 3.62 3.63
N LEU A 128 -9.39 4.65 3.76
CA LEU A 128 -9.95 5.39 2.65
C LEU A 128 -9.45 6.83 2.65
N ARG A 129 -9.36 7.43 1.45
CA ARG A 129 -9.18 8.85 1.29
C ARG A 129 -10.37 9.44 0.53
N THR A 130 -10.90 10.54 1.03
CA THR A 130 -11.99 11.29 0.41
C THR A 130 -11.69 12.79 0.47
N ARG A 131 -12.45 13.59 -0.26
CA ARG A 131 -12.33 15.04 -0.22
C ARG A 131 -12.79 15.61 1.12
N ASP A 132 -13.99 15.23 1.53
CA ASP A 132 -14.70 15.75 2.69
C ASP A 132 -15.73 14.72 3.24
N SER A 133 -16.43 15.09 4.29
CA SER A 133 -17.46 14.25 4.90
C SER A 133 -18.66 13.98 3.98
N GLU A 134 -19.02 14.90 3.11
CA GLU A 134 -20.11 14.72 2.15
C GLU A 134 -19.74 13.66 1.10
N SER A 135 -18.53 13.74 0.56
CA SER A 135 -17.97 12.73 -0.36
C SER A 135 -17.88 11.37 0.31
N PHE A 136 -17.51 11.32 1.58
CA PHE A 136 -17.50 10.08 2.36
C PHE A 136 -18.93 9.52 2.54
N ASN A 137 -19.90 10.35 2.92
CA ASN A 137 -21.28 9.91 3.09
C ASN A 137 -21.86 9.32 1.81
N ARG A 138 -21.56 9.92 0.66
CA ARG A 138 -21.95 9.38 -0.65
C ARG A 138 -21.29 8.03 -0.92
N LEU A 139 -19.97 7.94 -0.72
CA LEU A 139 -19.23 6.69 -0.86
C LEU A 139 -19.78 5.59 0.04
N HIS A 140 -20.08 5.92 1.29
CA HIS A 140 -20.66 4.99 2.26
C HIS A 140 -22.01 4.45 1.76
N ALA A 141 -22.91 5.34 1.33
CA ALA A 141 -24.25 4.97 0.85
C ALA A 141 -24.22 4.18 -0.47
N GLU A 142 -23.31 4.52 -1.39
CA GLU A 142 -23.29 3.95 -2.74
C GLU A 142 -22.39 2.71 -2.87
N GLN A 143 -21.38 2.54 -2.01
CA GLN A 143 -20.41 1.47 -2.16
C GLN A 143 -20.24 0.61 -0.90
N LEU A 144 -20.02 1.23 0.28
CA LEU A 144 -19.67 0.46 1.49
C LEU A 144 -20.85 -0.40 1.98
N LEU A 145 -22.07 0.10 1.92
CA LEU A 145 -23.28 -0.64 2.31
C LEU A 145 -23.60 -1.84 1.39
N TYR A 146 -23.02 -1.85 0.19
CA TYR A 146 -23.24 -2.94 -0.79
C TYR A 146 -22.08 -3.94 -0.84
N LEU A 147 -21.10 -3.81 0.05
CA LEU A 147 -20.01 -4.80 0.13
C LEU A 147 -20.58 -6.16 0.58
N PRO A 148 -20.23 -7.25 -0.12
CA PRO A 148 -20.81 -8.56 0.13
C PRO A 148 -20.45 -9.09 1.51
N GLY A 149 -21.43 -9.68 2.19
CA GLY A 149 -21.25 -10.33 3.47
C GLY A 149 -21.00 -9.40 4.66
N VAL A 150 -21.11 -8.08 4.47
CA VAL A 150 -20.89 -7.12 5.55
C VAL A 150 -22.07 -7.12 6.51
N ARG A 151 -21.80 -7.45 7.78
CA ARG A 151 -22.75 -7.38 8.89
C ARG A 151 -22.71 -6.03 9.59
N GLN A 152 -21.51 -5.49 9.76
CA GLN A 152 -21.31 -4.25 10.51
C GLN A 152 -20.14 -3.46 9.94
N ILE A 153 -20.33 -2.14 9.88
CA ILE A 153 -19.28 -1.17 9.58
C ILE A 153 -19.15 -0.23 10.78
N ARG A 154 -17.91 0.01 11.22
CA ARG A 154 -17.59 1.10 12.13
C ARG A 154 -16.65 2.08 11.44
N THR A 155 -17.00 3.35 11.46
CA THR A 155 -16.28 4.43 10.81
C THR A 155 -15.49 5.25 11.83
N PHE A 156 -14.22 5.45 11.56
CA PHE A 156 -13.32 6.30 12.34
C PHE A 156 -12.80 7.41 11.44
N MET A 157 -13.28 8.64 11.65
CA MET A 157 -12.77 9.80 10.95
C MET A 157 -11.45 10.23 11.59
N VAL A 158 -10.37 10.28 10.82
CA VAL A 158 -9.06 10.71 11.31
C VAL A 158 -9.07 12.23 11.47
N LEU A 159 -9.01 12.69 12.72
CA LEU A 159 -8.98 14.12 13.02
C LEU A 159 -7.65 14.76 12.64
N LYS A 160 -6.54 14.02 12.80
CA LYS A 160 -5.19 14.47 12.49
C LYS A 160 -4.29 13.28 12.17
N GLN A 161 -3.63 13.33 11.04
CA GLN A 161 -2.52 12.42 10.74
C GLN A 161 -1.26 12.94 11.45
N VAL A 162 -0.76 12.21 12.45
CA VAL A 162 0.39 12.63 13.25
C VAL A 162 1.67 12.49 12.42
N PHE A 163 1.83 11.35 11.75
CA PHE A 163 2.89 11.13 10.77
C PHE A 163 2.48 10.01 9.79
N SER A 164 3.13 9.97 8.67
CA SER A 164 3.07 8.85 7.73
C SER A 164 4.44 8.67 7.09
N THR A 165 4.85 7.44 6.90
CA THR A 165 6.11 7.11 6.23
C THR A 165 5.94 5.89 5.35
N THR A 166 6.64 5.87 4.23
CA THR A 166 6.79 4.69 3.36
C THR A 166 8.09 3.94 3.62
N GLN A 167 8.92 4.44 4.56
CA GLN A 167 10.21 3.85 4.88
C GLN A 167 10.05 2.71 5.89
N ILE A 168 10.56 1.54 5.53
CA ILE A 168 10.67 0.38 6.43
C ILE A 168 12.09 0.29 7.01
N ALA A 169 12.21 -0.16 8.24
CA ALA A 169 13.51 -0.36 8.90
C ALA A 169 14.23 -1.59 8.31
N ILE A 170 15.43 -1.40 7.76
CA ILE A 170 16.28 -2.45 7.16
C ILE A 170 17.74 -2.29 7.54
#